data_9f528ae9b2788ecfc46e2c9e06ea4edb
#
_entry.id   9f528ae9b2788ecfc46e2c9e06ea4edb
#
_cell.length_a   1.000
_cell.length_b   1.000
_cell.length_c   1.000
_cell.angle_alpha   90.00
_cell.angle_beta   90.00
_cell.angle_gamma   90.00
#
_symmetry.space_group_name_H-M   'P 1'
#
loop_
_entity.id
_entity.type
_entity.pdbx_description
1 polymer ?
#
loop_
_entity_poly.entity_id
_entity_poly.type
_entity_poly.pdbx_seq_one_letter_code
_entity_poly.pdbx_strand_id
1 'polypeptide(L)'
;MNIWFISKYASPPLYAKAPSRLFYLAKEAKKLGNQVLLITSDSNHFTNIPESGKIYNHENQDSLDIIWIKTKKYKTTASIARVLSWFDFEWKLFRMSLKNQSKPDVVIVSSLSIFTIFYGYYLKKKYKSFLVFEIRDIWPLTLIVEGGFSKWHPLTLLMGFVEKFGYKYSDLIVGTMPNLQEHVKNIGFPNKPVFCSPLGFDPVNYLEGNLSINNPFSELKRGERVLIGYAGSIGLTNGLEIFVETIKSMQTSTNIHFLIVGSGDLKQKYQAELAHFENVTFLPRIEQKLVKYFLDSCDILYLSTQNSKVWDYGQSMNKVVEYMLAAKPIIATYNGYPSMINEAACGIFVNNSSPSELKSVFHEYASYSKTELQNIGEKGRIWIYENRTYSKLAKDYFDKISMLIDKNIIFNS
;
A
#
# COMPACT_ATOMS: atom_id res chain seq x y z
N MET A 1 4.08 -2.72 -26.66
CA MET A 1 4.99 -1.64 -26.23
C MET A 1 6.18 -2.23 -25.48
N ASN A 2 7.31 -1.52 -25.48
CA ASN A 2 8.43 -1.83 -24.59
C ASN A 2 8.34 -0.92 -23.34
N ILE A 3 8.15 -1.51 -22.17
CA ILE A 3 7.84 -0.80 -20.93
C ILE A 3 8.93 -1.02 -19.91
N TRP A 4 9.52 0.05 -19.41
CA TRP A 4 10.49 -0.01 -18.31
C TRP A 4 9.85 0.44 -17.02
N PHE A 5 9.86 -0.44 -16.02
CA PHE A 5 9.50 -0.13 -14.66
C PHE A 5 10.76 0.12 -13.84
N ILE A 6 10.87 1.26 -13.23
CA ILE A 6 12.06 1.66 -12.46
C ILE A 6 11.63 2.04 -11.05
N SER A 7 12.03 1.24 -10.07
CA SER A 7 11.77 1.51 -8.67
C SER A 7 12.79 0.83 -7.77
N LYS A 8 13.38 1.60 -6.88
CA LYS A 8 14.28 1.05 -5.85
C LYS A 8 13.63 -0.03 -4.99
N TYR A 9 12.32 -0.04 -4.86
CA TYR A 9 11.57 -0.87 -3.90
C TYR A 9 10.63 -1.88 -4.56
N ALA A 10 10.86 -2.24 -5.80
CA ALA A 10 10.17 -3.37 -6.40
C ALA A 10 10.72 -4.68 -5.84
N SER A 11 9.82 -5.56 -5.40
CA SER A 11 10.19 -6.83 -4.74
C SER A 11 9.42 -7.97 -5.39
N PRO A 12 10.09 -8.85 -6.14
CA PRO A 12 9.52 -10.10 -6.62
C PRO A 12 9.15 -11.03 -5.45
N PRO A 13 8.12 -11.88 -5.59
CA PRO A 13 7.66 -12.77 -4.52
C PRO A 13 8.73 -13.69 -3.94
N LEU A 14 9.62 -14.21 -4.79
CA LEU A 14 10.70 -15.11 -4.37
C LEU A 14 11.60 -14.53 -3.27
N TYR A 15 11.81 -13.24 -3.28
CA TYR A 15 12.68 -12.55 -2.31
C TYR A 15 11.92 -11.65 -1.34
N ALA A 16 10.61 -11.49 -1.52
CA ALA A 16 9.84 -10.51 -0.79
C ALA A 16 9.30 -11.05 0.52
N LYS A 17 9.44 -10.25 1.59
CA LYS A 17 8.64 -10.41 2.80
C LYS A 17 7.18 -10.05 2.55
N ALA A 18 6.95 -9.12 1.62
CA ALA A 18 5.65 -8.76 1.07
C ALA A 18 5.81 -8.38 -0.41
N PRO A 19 5.05 -9.02 -1.33
CA PRO A 19 5.16 -8.75 -2.76
C PRO A 19 4.85 -7.30 -3.08
N SER A 20 5.59 -6.71 -4.02
CA SER A 20 5.36 -5.33 -4.40
C SER A 20 4.33 -5.22 -5.52
N ARG A 21 3.40 -4.26 -5.37
CA ARG A 21 2.42 -3.90 -6.40
C ARG A 21 3.08 -3.73 -7.78
N LEU A 22 4.23 -3.06 -7.84
CA LEU A 22 4.90 -2.76 -9.11
C LEU A 22 5.36 -4.03 -9.85
N PHE A 23 5.78 -5.05 -9.10
CA PHE A 23 6.12 -6.36 -9.69
C PHE A 23 4.89 -7.01 -10.34
N TYR A 24 3.75 -7.02 -9.66
CA TYR A 24 2.53 -7.58 -10.23
C TYR A 24 2.04 -6.81 -11.45
N LEU A 25 2.10 -5.49 -11.43
CA LEU A 25 1.76 -4.69 -12.61
C LEU A 25 2.70 -4.97 -13.79
N ALA A 26 4.00 -5.14 -13.53
CA ALA A 26 4.97 -5.52 -14.55
C ALA A 26 4.69 -6.93 -15.12
N LYS A 27 4.35 -7.89 -14.25
CA LYS A 27 3.96 -9.25 -14.65
C LYS A 27 2.69 -9.25 -15.52
N GLU A 28 1.67 -8.50 -15.11
CA GLU A 28 0.44 -8.38 -15.88
C GLU A 28 0.65 -7.61 -17.20
N ALA A 29 1.51 -6.57 -17.23
CA ALA A 29 1.91 -5.92 -18.48
C ALA A 29 2.53 -6.90 -19.48
N LYS A 30 3.36 -7.83 -18.98
CA LYS A 30 3.94 -8.90 -19.81
C LYS A 30 2.86 -9.83 -20.39
N LYS A 31 1.88 -10.24 -19.55
CA LYS A 31 0.74 -11.07 -20.01
C LYS A 31 -0.12 -10.36 -21.06
N LEU A 32 -0.20 -9.02 -21.01
CA LEU A 32 -0.87 -8.21 -22.03
C LEU A 32 -0.06 -8.07 -23.35
N GLY A 33 1.02 -8.83 -23.52
CA GLY A 33 1.81 -8.88 -24.74
C GLY A 33 2.88 -7.78 -24.87
N ASN A 34 3.21 -7.07 -23.78
CA ASN A 34 4.26 -6.07 -23.80
C ASN A 34 5.65 -6.71 -23.54
N GLN A 35 6.71 -6.07 -24.04
CA GLN A 35 8.06 -6.32 -23.57
C GLN A 35 8.26 -5.51 -22.28
N VAL A 36 8.76 -6.16 -21.23
CA VAL A 36 8.84 -5.51 -19.92
C VAL A 36 10.22 -5.71 -19.31
N LEU A 37 10.81 -4.63 -18.83
CA LEU A 37 12.02 -4.61 -18.04
C LEU A 37 11.75 -3.98 -16.66
N LEU A 38 12.06 -4.70 -15.59
CA LEU A 38 12.00 -4.20 -14.22
C LEU A 38 13.40 -3.86 -13.72
N ILE A 39 13.65 -2.61 -13.34
CA ILE A 39 14.92 -2.17 -12.76
C ILE A 39 14.69 -1.82 -11.29
N THR A 40 15.40 -2.51 -10.40
CA THR A 40 15.22 -2.38 -8.95
C THR A 40 16.53 -2.49 -8.18
N SER A 41 16.50 -2.32 -6.88
CA SER A 41 17.65 -2.40 -5.99
C SER A 41 17.65 -3.68 -5.16
N ASP A 42 18.82 -4.23 -4.92
CA ASP A 42 19.04 -5.32 -3.97
C ASP A 42 19.04 -4.87 -2.50
N SER A 43 18.96 -3.56 -2.24
CA SER A 43 18.90 -2.95 -0.91
C SER A 43 17.54 -2.35 -0.63
N ASN A 44 16.67 -3.18 -0.05
CA ASN A 44 15.31 -2.78 0.29
C ASN A 44 14.89 -3.58 1.53
N HIS A 45 14.21 -2.93 2.47
CA HIS A 45 13.80 -3.57 3.72
C HIS A 45 12.63 -4.57 3.57
N PHE A 46 12.06 -4.64 2.36
CA PHE A 46 11.00 -5.60 2.01
C PHE A 46 11.55 -6.90 1.40
N THR A 47 12.87 -6.99 1.15
CA THR A 47 13.46 -8.13 0.45
C THR A 47 14.63 -8.73 1.20
N ASN A 48 14.83 -10.03 1.00
CA ASN A 48 16.01 -10.79 1.43
C ASN A 48 16.76 -11.29 0.18
N ILE A 49 17.32 -10.37 -0.61
CA ILE A 49 18.03 -10.72 -1.83
C ILE A 49 19.44 -11.20 -1.48
N PRO A 50 19.91 -12.32 -2.05
CA PRO A 50 21.28 -12.78 -1.91
C PRO A 50 22.27 -11.70 -2.37
N GLU A 51 23.37 -11.55 -1.64
CA GLU A 51 24.42 -10.62 -2.05
C GLU A 51 25.07 -11.08 -3.35
N SER A 52 25.21 -10.14 -4.29
CA SER A 52 25.93 -10.37 -5.53
C SER A 52 27.25 -9.64 -5.55
N GLY A 53 28.27 -10.24 -6.16
CA GLY A 53 29.56 -9.60 -6.42
C GLY A 53 29.51 -8.50 -7.49
N LYS A 54 28.50 -8.52 -8.37
CA LYS A 54 28.36 -7.56 -9.49
C LYS A 54 27.52 -6.35 -9.09
N ILE A 55 27.77 -5.20 -9.75
CA ILE A 55 26.98 -3.98 -9.56
C ILE A 55 25.59 -4.13 -10.19
N TYR A 56 25.50 -4.76 -11.35
CA TYR A 56 24.25 -5.03 -12.08
C TYR A 56 24.12 -6.54 -12.28
N ASN A 57 22.98 -7.07 -11.83
CA ASN A 57 22.66 -8.49 -11.96
C ASN A 57 21.38 -8.64 -12.75
N HIS A 58 21.43 -9.49 -13.77
CA HIS A 58 20.30 -9.80 -14.62
C HIS A 58 19.67 -11.11 -14.15
N GLU A 59 18.37 -11.10 -13.99
CA GLU A 59 17.56 -12.25 -13.60
C GLU A 59 16.32 -12.30 -14.46
N ASN A 60 15.83 -13.49 -14.76
CA ASN A 60 14.52 -13.70 -15.35
C ASN A 60 13.67 -14.48 -14.36
N GLN A 61 12.58 -13.87 -13.90
CA GLN A 61 11.64 -14.49 -12.99
C GLN A 61 10.21 -14.38 -13.57
N ASP A 62 9.50 -15.51 -13.65
CA ASP A 62 8.16 -15.59 -14.25
C ASP A 62 8.09 -14.94 -15.66
N SER A 63 9.12 -15.16 -16.47
CA SER A 63 9.30 -14.54 -17.80
C SER A 63 9.48 -13.01 -17.76
N LEU A 64 9.67 -12.39 -16.63
CA LEU A 64 9.95 -10.97 -16.46
C LEU A 64 11.45 -10.74 -16.33
N ASP A 65 12.02 -9.89 -17.18
CA ASP A 65 13.41 -9.50 -17.11
C ASP A 65 13.62 -8.46 -16.00
N ILE A 66 14.55 -8.75 -15.09
CA ILE A 66 14.85 -7.92 -13.93
C ILE A 66 16.33 -7.55 -13.93
N ILE A 67 16.61 -6.27 -13.71
CA ILE A 67 17.97 -5.78 -13.43
C ILE A 67 18.03 -5.36 -11.97
N TRP A 68 18.83 -6.05 -11.19
CA TRP A 68 19.14 -5.71 -9.82
C TRP A 68 20.36 -4.80 -9.76
N ILE A 69 20.21 -3.64 -9.13
CA ILE A 69 21.31 -2.71 -8.86
C ILE A 69 21.78 -2.90 -7.43
N LYS A 70 23.05 -3.30 -7.24
CA LYS A 70 23.66 -3.41 -5.91
C LYS A 70 23.83 -2.02 -5.32
N THR A 71 23.18 -1.77 -4.17
CA THR A 71 23.22 -0.47 -3.49
C THR A 71 23.61 -0.61 -2.01
N LYS A 72 24.00 0.52 -1.39
CA LYS A 72 24.31 0.57 0.04
C LYS A 72 23.17 -0.03 0.87
N LYS A 73 23.50 -0.92 1.79
CA LYS A 73 22.56 -1.53 2.72
C LYS A 73 22.27 -0.59 3.88
N TYR A 74 21.10 -0.73 4.49
CA TYR A 74 20.71 -0.01 5.70
C TYR A 74 19.90 -0.93 6.63
N LYS A 75 20.02 -0.74 7.94
CA LYS A 75 19.35 -1.59 8.95
C LYS A 75 17.98 -1.08 9.34
N THR A 76 17.82 0.24 9.42
CA THR A 76 16.58 0.88 9.91
C THR A 76 16.01 1.83 8.85
N THR A 77 14.67 1.91 8.82
CA THR A 77 13.95 2.74 7.84
C THR A 77 14.09 4.24 8.10
N ALA A 78 14.30 4.64 9.35
CA ALA A 78 14.51 6.04 9.76
C ALA A 78 16.01 6.32 9.90
N SER A 79 16.81 6.18 8.83
CA SER A 79 18.26 6.37 8.88
C SER A 79 18.82 7.17 7.72
N ILE A 80 19.90 7.93 7.97
CA ILE A 80 20.68 8.62 6.94
C ILE A 80 21.21 7.59 5.92
N ALA A 81 21.57 6.38 6.35
CA ALA A 81 22.01 5.31 5.47
C ALA A 81 20.97 4.95 4.41
N ARG A 82 19.67 5.03 4.73
CA ARG A 82 18.58 4.85 3.76
C ARG A 82 18.59 5.95 2.70
N VAL A 83 18.74 7.21 3.12
CA VAL A 83 18.83 8.36 2.20
C VAL A 83 20.05 8.23 1.29
N LEU A 84 21.21 7.90 1.85
CA LEU A 84 22.43 7.65 1.07
C LEU A 84 22.25 6.50 0.08
N SER A 85 21.48 5.48 0.44
CA SER A 85 21.16 4.38 -0.47
C SER A 85 20.24 4.80 -1.63
N TRP A 86 19.44 5.86 -1.50
CA TRP A 86 18.69 6.45 -2.62
C TRP A 86 19.63 7.09 -3.63
N PHE A 87 20.55 7.93 -3.16
CA PHE A 87 21.53 8.57 -4.05
C PHE A 87 22.47 7.55 -4.72
N ASP A 88 22.87 6.49 -4.01
CA ASP A 88 23.68 5.41 -4.58
C ASP A 88 22.92 4.65 -5.68
N PHE A 89 21.61 4.42 -5.51
CA PHE A 89 20.75 3.84 -6.53
C PHE A 89 20.69 4.72 -7.78
N GLU A 90 20.36 6.01 -7.61
CA GLU A 90 20.24 6.96 -8.72
C GLU A 90 21.58 7.12 -9.47
N TRP A 91 22.68 7.24 -8.73
CA TRP A 91 24.02 7.33 -9.34
C TRP A 91 24.34 6.12 -10.22
N LYS A 92 24.10 4.90 -9.72
CA LYS A 92 24.33 3.67 -10.48
C LYS A 92 23.36 3.53 -11.64
N LEU A 93 22.12 3.96 -11.47
CA LEU A 93 21.12 3.97 -12.52
C LEU A 93 21.58 4.82 -13.72
N PHE A 94 22.11 6.02 -13.49
CA PHE A 94 22.66 6.89 -14.55
C PHE A 94 23.93 6.31 -15.20
N ARG A 95 24.69 5.47 -14.50
CA ARG A 95 25.91 4.83 -15.03
C ARG A 95 25.65 3.48 -15.71
N MET A 96 24.42 3.00 -15.65
CA MET A 96 24.06 1.71 -16.24
C MET A 96 24.17 1.76 -17.77
N SER A 97 24.86 0.76 -18.36
CA SER A 97 24.94 0.65 -19.81
C SER A 97 23.61 0.23 -20.41
N LEU A 98 23.13 1.02 -21.38
CA LEU A 98 21.87 0.78 -22.09
C LEU A 98 22.06 0.09 -23.46
N LYS A 99 23.32 -0.26 -23.82
CA LYS A 99 23.66 -0.76 -25.17
C LYS A 99 22.90 -2.03 -25.55
N ASN A 100 22.62 -2.89 -24.58
CA ASN A 100 21.98 -4.20 -24.80
C ASN A 100 20.49 -4.20 -24.42
N GLN A 101 19.92 -3.02 -24.17
CA GLN A 101 18.52 -2.91 -23.80
C GLN A 101 17.69 -2.33 -24.96
N SER A 102 16.53 -2.90 -25.21
CA SER A 102 15.56 -2.35 -26.15
C SER A 102 15.08 -0.97 -25.69
N LYS A 103 14.94 -0.01 -26.61
CA LYS A 103 14.50 1.36 -26.28
C LYS A 103 13.07 1.32 -25.69
N PRO A 104 12.81 1.98 -24.54
CA PRO A 104 11.48 1.99 -23.97
C PRO A 104 10.53 2.93 -24.73
N ASP A 105 9.33 2.46 -25.01
CA ASP A 105 8.21 3.29 -25.45
C ASP A 105 7.61 4.02 -24.24
N VAL A 106 7.54 3.33 -23.11
CA VAL A 106 6.98 3.84 -21.84
C VAL A 106 7.99 3.63 -20.71
N VAL A 107 8.18 4.65 -19.90
CA VAL A 107 9.00 4.61 -18.69
C VAL A 107 8.12 4.94 -17.48
N ILE A 108 8.02 4.00 -16.54
CA ILE A 108 7.26 4.15 -15.29
C ILE A 108 8.26 4.25 -14.14
N VAL A 109 8.30 5.40 -13.47
CA VAL A 109 9.15 5.64 -12.30
C VAL A 109 8.29 5.77 -11.05
N SER A 110 8.60 5.00 -9.99
CA SER A 110 7.78 4.93 -8.78
C SER A 110 8.47 5.55 -7.57
N SER A 111 7.74 6.34 -6.81
CA SER A 111 8.16 7.40 -5.90
C SER A 111 8.56 7.01 -4.48
N LEU A 112 8.85 5.77 -4.15
CA LEU A 112 9.47 5.54 -2.82
C LEU A 112 10.92 6.07 -2.77
N SER A 113 11.58 6.22 -3.93
CA SER A 113 12.73 7.10 -4.14
C SER A 113 12.32 8.15 -5.17
N ILE A 114 11.85 9.31 -4.70
CA ILE A 114 11.28 10.37 -5.56
C ILE A 114 12.27 10.86 -6.62
N PHE A 115 13.58 10.73 -6.38
CA PHE A 115 14.66 11.18 -7.27
C PHE A 115 14.74 10.40 -8.58
N THR A 116 14.19 9.19 -8.64
CA THR A 116 14.15 8.34 -9.86
C THR A 116 13.47 9.05 -11.04
N ILE A 117 12.66 10.08 -10.78
CA ILE A 117 12.04 10.92 -11.81
C ILE A 117 13.06 11.60 -12.73
N PHE A 118 14.25 11.96 -12.23
CA PHE A 118 15.29 12.58 -13.04
C PHE A 118 15.83 11.62 -14.11
N TYR A 119 16.01 10.35 -13.74
CA TYR A 119 16.39 9.32 -14.70
C TYR A 119 15.27 9.03 -15.70
N GLY A 120 14.02 8.97 -15.24
CA GLY A 120 12.86 8.86 -16.12
C GLY A 120 12.80 9.99 -17.14
N TYR A 121 13.04 11.23 -16.72
CA TYR A 121 13.10 12.39 -17.60
C TYR A 121 14.27 12.31 -18.60
N TYR A 122 15.45 11.84 -18.16
CA TYR A 122 16.58 11.58 -19.06
C TYR A 122 16.21 10.58 -20.16
N LEU A 123 15.56 9.47 -19.82
CA LEU A 123 15.11 8.45 -20.78
C LEU A 123 14.05 9.03 -21.75
N LYS A 124 13.08 9.80 -21.22
CA LYS A 124 12.09 10.53 -22.03
C LYS A 124 12.76 11.41 -23.08
N LYS A 125 13.75 12.18 -22.69
CA LYS A 125 14.49 13.06 -23.64
C LYS A 125 15.30 12.27 -24.65
N LYS A 126 15.96 11.19 -24.21
CA LYS A 126 16.84 10.37 -25.04
C LYS A 126 16.08 9.52 -26.07
N TYR A 127 14.97 8.92 -25.65
CA TYR A 127 14.24 7.95 -26.48
C TYR A 127 12.86 8.44 -26.92
N LYS A 128 12.44 9.63 -26.51
CA LYS A 128 11.07 10.16 -26.69
C LYS A 128 10.00 9.29 -26.06
N SER A 129 10.34 8.57 -24.97
CA SER A 129 9.44 7.70 -24.26
C SER A 129 8.31 8.46 -23.58
N PHE A 130 7.14 7.86 -23.47
CA PHE A 130 6.06 8.34 -22.61
C PHE A 130 6.44 8.13 -21.12
N LEU A 131 6.47 9.20 -20.33
CA LEU A 131 6.93 9.17 -18.94
C LEU A 131 5.77 9.17 -17.98
N VAL A 132 5.66 8.10 -17.18
CA VAL A 132 4.72 7.99 -16.07
C VAL A 132 5.45 8.21 -14.75
N PHE A 133 4.94 9.14 -13.93
CA PHE A 133 5.39 9.34 -12.57
C PHE A 133 4.39 8.74 -11.58
N GLU A 134 4.79 7.66 -10.93
CA GLU A 134 3.93 6.95 -9.98
C GLU A 134 4.18 7.42 -8.55
N ILE A 135 3.13 7.94 -7.90
CA ILE A 135 3.12 8.48 -6.54
C ILE A 135 2.48 7.46 -5.60
N ARG A 136 3.26 6.90 -4.68
CA ARG A 136 2.78 5.98 -3.64
C ARG A 136 2.56 6.67 -2.32
N ASP A 137 3.47 7.60 -1.98
CA ASP A 137 3.37 8.48 -0.84
C ASP A 137 3.50 9.92 -1.36
N ILE A 138 2.68 10.84 -0.84
CA ILE A 138 2.71 12.24 -1.24
C ILE A 138 3.87 12.95 -0.52
N TRP A 139 5.05 12.89 -1.11
CA TRP A 139 6.22 13.65 -0.67
C TRP A 139 6.20 15.07 -1.24
N PRO A 140 6.51 16.13 -0.44
CA PRO A 140 6.95 16.12 0.95
C PRO A 140 5.83 16.14 1.99
N LEU A 141 4.55 16.15 1.59
CA LEU A 141 3.42 16.30 2.52
C LEU A 141 3.46 15.27 3.64
N THR A 142 3.67 13.99 3.32
CA THR A 142 3.79 12.90 4.31
C THR A 142 4.92 13.18 5.32
N LEU A 143 6.05 13.71 4.86
CA LEU A 143 7.17 14.04 5.74
C LEU A 143 6.83 15.18 6.71
N ILE A 144 6.06 16.16 6.23
CA ILE A 144 5.63 17.31 7.04
C ILE A 144 4.58 16.86 8.08
N VAL A 145 3.54 16.17 7.62
CA VAL A 145 2.35 15.90 8.43
C VAL A 145 2.56 14.73 9.39
N GLU A 146 3.19 13.65 8.91
CA GLU A 146 3.39 12.42 9.68
C GLU A 146 4.80 12.34 10.27
N GLY A 147 5.79 12.87 9.56
CA GLY A 147 7.18 12.89 10.03
C GLY A 147 7.53 14.08 10.95
N GLY A 148 6.64 15.07 11.10
CA GLY A 148 6.86 16.25 11.92
C GLY A 148 7.95 17.21 11.41
N PHE A 149 8.37 17.09 10.15
CA PHE A 149 9.39 17.95 9.57
C PHE A 149 8.82 19.34 9.27
N SER A 150 9.62 20.38 9.51
CA SER A 150 9.28 21.73 9.09
C SER A 150 9.17 21.82 7.56
N LYS A 151 8.19 22.59 7.05
CA LYS A 151 8.09 22.91 5.62
C LYS A 151 9.34 23.60 5.07
N TRP A 152 10.14 24.26 5.92
CA TRP A 152 11.38 24.94 5.59
C TRP A 152 12.63 24.06 5.74
N HIS A 153 12.48 22.83 6.17
CA HIS A 153 13.61 21.92 6.29
C HIS A 153 14.22 21.65 4.91
N PRO A 154 15.57 21.66 4.75
CA PRO A 154 16.22 21.50 3.43
C PRO A 154 15.75 20.26 2.66
N LEU A 155 15.56 19.13 3.34
CA LEU A 155 15.05 17.91 2.70
C LEU A 155 13.62 18.07 2.19
N THR A 156 12.76 18.76 2.95
CA THR A 156 11.37 19.04 2.56
C THR A 156 11.32 19.93 1.32
N LEU A 157 12.15 20.99 1.30
CA LEU A 157 12.25 21.88 0.14
C LEU A 157 12.77 21.14 -1.11
N LEU A 158 13.81 20.31 -0.94
CA LEU A 158 14.34 19.48 -2.01
C LEU A 158 13.28 18.53 -2.57
N MET A 159 12.57 17.82 -1.71
CA MET A 159 11.50 16.90 -2.14
C MET A 159 10.35 17.64 -2.83
N GLY A 160 9.97 18.81 -2.36
CA GLY A 160 8.96 19.65 -3.01
C GLY A 160 9.39 20.14 -4.39
N PHE A 161 10.68 20.44 -4.58
CA PHE A 161 11.24 20.74 -5.91
C PHE A 161 11.14 19.50 -6.83
N VAL A 162 11.52 18.33 -6.35
CA VAL A 162 11.49 17.08 -7.13
C VAL A 162 10.05 16.70 -7.50
N GLU A 163 9.12 16.87 -6.57
CA GLU A 163 7.68 16.66 -6.82
C GLU A 163 7.17 17.54 -7.96
N LYS A 164 7.40 18.87 -7.87
CA LYS A 164 7.02 19.83 -8.93
C LYS A 164 7.69 19.51 -10.26
N PHE A 165 8.95 19.11 -10.23
CA PHE A 165 9.67 18.67 -11.43
C PHE A 165 8.96 17.45 -12.05
N GLY A 166 8.63 16.44 -11.24
CA GLY A 166 7.93 15.26 -11.69
C GLY A 166 6.57 15.57 -12.30
N TYR A 167 5.77 16.41 -11.64
CA TYR A 167 4.46 16.82 -12.15
C TYR A 167 4.57 17.62 -13.44
N LYS A 168 5.57 18.49 -13.56
CA LYS A 168 5.78 19.28 -14.77
C LYS A 168 6.13 18.42 -15.99
N TYR A 169 7.06 17.48 -15.83
CA TYR A 169 7.70 16.81 -16.96
C TYR A 169 7.19 15.40 -17.28
N SER A 170 6.43 14.76 -16.39
CA SER A 170 5.74 13.51 -16.73
C SER A 170 4.59 13.75 -17.70
N ASP A 171 4.22 12.73 -18.45
CA ASP A 171 3.05 12.74 -19.35
C ASP A 171 1.79 12.32 -18.61
N LEU A 172 1.93 11.43 -17.63
CA LEU A 172 0.88 10.95 -16.77
C LEU A 172 1.40 10.87 -15.32
N ILE A 173 0.60 11.32 -14.37
CA ILE A 173 0.80 11.06 -12.95
C ILE A 173 -0.12 9.91 -12.57
N VAL A 174 0.42 8.88 -11.94
CA VAL A 174 -0.37 7.77 -11.40
C VAL A 174 -0.20 7.76 -9.89
N GLY A 175 -1.28 7.63 -9.14
CA GLY A 175 -1.21 7.50 -7.70
C GLY A 175 -2.03 6.35 -7.16
N THR A 176 -1.70 5.94 -5.94
CA THR A 176 -2.49 4.93 -5.23
C THR A 176 -3.70 5.53 -4.49
N MET A 177 -3.73 6.85 -4.35
CA MET A 177 -4.78 7.58 -3.63
C MET A 177 -5.86 8.07 -4.60
N PRO A 178 -7.15 7.85 -4.31
CA PRO A 178 -8.23 8.16 -5.24
C PRO A 178 -8.37 9.66 -5.56
N ASN A 179 -8.05 10.55 -4.63
CA ASN A 179 -8.17 12.00 -4.78
C ASN A 179 -6.82 12.71 -5.02
N LEU A 180 -5.81 12.00 -5.54
CA LEU A 180 -4.50 12.59 -5.86
C LEU A 180 -4.59 13.77 -6.84
N GLN A 181 -5.59 13.79 -7.73
CA GLN A 181 -5.83 14.90 -8.67
C GLN A 181 -5.95 16.23 -7.93
N GLU A 182 -6.61 16.28 -6.78
CA GLU A 182 -6.77 17.51 -6.00
C GLU A 182 -5.43 17.99 -5.43
N HIS A 183 -4.57 17.07 -4.97
CA HIS A 183 -3.21 17.42 -4.55
C HIS A 183 -2.41 18.02 -5.70
N VAL A 184 -2.39 17.35 -6.87
CA VAL A 184 -1.66 17.81 -8.05
C VAL A 184 -2.12 19.20 -8.50
N LYS A 185 -3.43 19.45 -8.47
CA LYS A 185 -4.03 20.77 -8.74
C LYS A 185 -3.56 21.82 -7.73
N ASN A 186 -3.58 21.50 -6.44
CA ASN A 186 -3.17 22.41 -5.35
C ASN A 186 -1.68 22.77 -5.40
N ILE A 187 -0.84 21.88 -5.95
CA ILE A 187 0.59 22.14 -6.19
C ILE A 187 0.83 23.01 -7.44
N GLY A 188 -0.20 23.30 -8.24
CA GLY A 188 -0.14 24.20 -9.39
C GLY A 188 -0.20 23.52 -10.76
N PHE A 189 -0.68 22.28 -10.85
CA PHE A 189 -0.78 21.51 -12.11
C PHE A 189 -2.22 21.04 -12.40
N PRO A 190 -3.22 21.95 -12.52
CA PRO A 190 -4.63 21.58 -12.62
C PRO A 190 -4.98 20.76 -13.88
N ASN A 191 -4.22 20.95 -14.97
CA ASN A 191 -4.49 20.32 -16.26
C ASN A 191 -3.64 19.03 -16.49
N LYS A 192 -2.87 18.60 -15.49
CA LYS A 192 -2.04 17.41 -15.63
C LYS A 192 -2.93 16.16 -15.58
N PRO A 193 -2.77 15.20 -16.51
CA PRO A 193 -3.45 13.93 -16.43
C PRO A 193 -3.04 13.19 -15.15
N VAL A 194 -4.01 12.81 -14.33
CA VAL A 194 -3.82 11.97 -13.14
C VAL A 194 -4.70 10.73 -13.27
N PHE A 195 -4.19 9.59 -12.84
CA PHE A 195 -4.91 8.33 -12.83
C PHE A 195 -4.71 7.63 -11.49
N CYS A 196 -5.79 7.12 -10.91
CA CYS A 196 -5.71 6.33 -9.68
C CYS A 196 -5.53 4.84 -10.04
N SER A 197 -4.43 4.26 -9.60
CA SER A 197 -4.19 2.81 -9.66
C SER A 197 -3.75 2.34 -8.26
N PRO A 198 -4.69 1.93 -7.41
CA PRO A 198 -4.44 1.65 -6.01
C PRO A 198 -3.76 0.31 -5.77
N LEU A 199 -3.62 -0.07 -4.50
CA LEU A 199 -3.20 -1.41 -4.12
C LEU A 199 -4.26 -2.44 -4.52
N GLY A 200 -3.80 -3.59 -4.94
CA GLY A 200 -4.60 -4.73 -5.32
C GLY A 200 -4.05 -6.03 -4.74
N PHE A 201 -4.54 -7.14 -5.25
CA PHE A 201 -4.10 -8.47 -4.87
C PHE A 201 -3.99 -9.39 -6.10
N ASP A 202 -3.24 -10.46 -5.93
CA ASP A 202 -3.15 -11.56 -6.89
C ASP A 202 -4.03 -12.70 -6.38
N PRO A 203 -5.14 -13.04 -7.09
CA PRO A 203 -6.04 -14.11 -6.67
C PRO A 203 -5.36 -15.47 -6.54
N VAL A 204 -4.39 -15.79 -7.39
CA VAL A 204 -3.65 -17.06 -7.36
C VAL A 204 -2.87 -17.18 -6.06
N ASN A 205 -2.04 -16.20 -5.74
CA ASN A 205 -1.26 -16.20 -4.49
C ASN A 205 -2.14 -16.16 -3.24
N TYR A 206 -3.29 -15.49 -3.31
CA TYR A 206 -4.25 -15.45 -2.20
C TYR A 206 -4.89 -16.83 -1.95
N LEU A 207 -5.18 -17.59 -3.00
CA LEU A 207 -5.77 -18.94 -2.90
C LEU A 207 -4.73 -20.00 -2.52
N GLU A 208 -3.55 -19.99 -3.12
CA GLU A 208 -2.48 -20.96 -2.84
C GLU A 208 -2.00 -20.91 -1.39
N GLY A 209 -2.01 -19.73 -0.78
CA GLY A 209 -1.70 -19.57 0.66
C GLY A 209 -2.67 -20.29 1.59
N ASN A 210 -3.78 -20.88 1.06
CA ASN A 210 -4.88 -21.46 1.84
C ASN A 210 -4.88 -23.00 1.92
N LEU A 211 -3.98 -23.71 1.24
CA LEU A 211 -4.21 -25.13 0.92
C LEU A 211 -3.76 -26.15 1.96
N SER A 212 -3.18 -25.80 3.13
CA SER A 212 -2.65 -26.87 4.00
C SER A 212 -2.43 -26.56 5.49
N ILE A 213 -3.00 -25.51 6.05
CA ILE A 213 -2.80 -25.22 7.48
C ILE A 213 -4.14 -25.32 8.20
N ASN A 214 -4.23 -26.19 9.21
CA ASN A 214 -5.32 -26.12 10.17
C ASN A 214 -5.32 -24.72 10.80
N ASN A 215 -6.48 -24.06 10.83
CA ASN A 215 -6.57 -22.71 11.37
C ASN A 215 -6.14 -22.68 12.85
N PRO A 216 -4.97 -22.10 13.19
CA PRO A 216 -4.47 -22.09 14.56
C PRO A 216 -5.29 -21.20 15.50
N PHE A 217 -6.24 -20.44 14.95
CA PHE A 217 -7.12 -19.53 15.68
C PHE A 217 -8.55 -20.08 15.84
N SER A 218 -8.82 -21.30 15.42
CA SER A 218 -10.14 -21.94 15.54
C SER A 218 -10.66 -22.00 16.99
N GLU A 219 -9.75 -22.13 17.96
CA GLU A 219 -10.07 -22.17 19.38
C GLU A 219 -10.36 -20.80 20.02
N LEU A 220 -10.10 -19.70 19.29
CA LEU A 220 -10.41 -18.36 19.79
C LEU A 220 -11.91 -18.07 19.87
N LYS A 221 -12.75 -18.88 19.24
CA LYS A 221 -14.21 -18.80 19.37
C LYS A 221 -14.63 -19.24 20.78
N ARG A 222 -14.57 -18.31 21.73
CA ARG A 222 -14.99 -18.54 23.13
C ARG A 222 -16.49 -18.24 23.28
N GLY A 223 -17.32 -19.24 23.04
CA GLY A 223 -18.78 -19.17 23.25
C GLY A 223 -19.50 -18.38 22.17
N GLU A 224 -20.57 -17.66 22.52
CA GLU A 224 -21.44 -16.89 21.63
C GLU A 224 -20.99 -15.44 21.45
N ARG A 225 -19.81 -15.06 21.95
CA ARG A 225 -19.30 -13.68 21.87
C ARG A 225 -18.96 -13.32 20.42
N VAL A 226 -19.29 -12.10 20.03
CA VAL A 226 -18.85 -11.50 18.76
C VAL A 226 -17.39 -11.10 18.87
N LEU A 227 -16.56 -11.59 17.94
CA LEU A 227 -15.12 -11.34 17.93
C LEU A 227 -14.80 -10.13 17.04
N ILE A 228 -14.31 -9.04 17.64
CA ILE A 228 -13.84 -7.86 16.91
C ILE A 228 -12.32 -7.92 16.82
N GLY A 229 -11.77 -8.06 15.61
CA GLY A 229 -10.35 -8.27 15.37
C GLY A 229 -9.62 -7.06 14.82
N TYR A 230 -8.42 -6.79 15.34
CA TYR A 230 -7.45 -5.87 14.77
C TYR A 230 -6.16 -6.63 14.42
N ALA A 231 -5.70 -6.49 13.18
CA ALA A 231 -4.40 -7.02 12.73
C ALA A 231 -3.52 -5.91 12.17
N GLY A 232 -2.35 -5.68 12.78
CA GLY A 232 -1.42 -4.68 12.25
C GLY A 232 -0.40 -4.16 13.24
N SER A 233 0.33 -3.11 12.85
CA SER A 233 1.27 -2.43 13.74
C SER A 233 0.52 -1.71 14.85
N ILE A 234 1.05 -1.78 16.07
CA ILE A 234 0.53 -1.12 17.27
C ILE A 234 1.47 0.04 17.59
N GLY A 235 1.42 1.07 16.75
CA GLY A 235 2.26 2.26 16.82
C GLY A 235 1.47 3.54 16.63
N LEU A 236 2.12 4.68 16.80
CA LEU A 236 1.50 6.01 16.75
C LEU A 236 0.69 6.25 15.47
N THR A 237 1.24 5.88 14.32
CA THR A 237 0.61 6.12 12.99
C THR A 237 -0.71 5.35 12.78
N ASN A 238 -0.98 4.34 13.61
CA ASN A 238 -2.21 3.55 13.50
C ASN A 238 -3.37 4.08 14.36
N GLY A 239 -3.14 5.06 15.25
CA GLY A 239 -4.18 5.77 15.99
C GLY A 239 -5.10 4.87 16.82
N LEU A 240 -4.53 3.90 17.56
CA LEU A 240 -5.32 2.94 18.35
C LEU A 240 -5.84 3.49 19.68
N GLU A 241 -5.53 4.72 20.04
CA GLU A 241 -5.92 5.35 21.31
C GLU A 241 -7.44 5.29 21.50
N ILE A 242 -8.20 5.68 20.49
CA ILE A 242 -9.68 5.69 20.54
C ILE A 242 -10.23 4.28 20.70
N PHE A 243 -9.62 3.29 20.04
CA PHE A 243 -10.01 1.90 20.20
C PHE A 243 -9.80 1.40 21.63
N VAL A 244 -8.63 1.71 22.21
CA VAL A 244 -8.30 1.36 23.60
C VAL A 244 -9.26 2.05 24.60
N GLU A 245 -9.53 3.34 24.43
CA GLU A 245 -10.51 4.07 25.26
C GLU A 245 -11.93 3.49 25.13
N THR A 246 -12.31 3.10 23.92
CA THR A 246 -13.61 2.44 23.68
C THR A 246 -13.68 1.09 24.42
N ILE A 247 -12.63 0.25 24.31
CA ILE A 247 -12.57 -1.03 25.03
C ILE A 247 -12.70 -0.83 26.54
N LYS A 248 -12.01 0.17 27.12
CA LYS A 248 -12.14 0.50 28.55
C LYS A 248 -13.58 0.81 28.93
N SER A 249 -14.31 1.58 28.10
CA SER A 249 -15.72 1.91 28.34
C SER A 249 -16.68 0.72 28.20
N MET A 250 -16.20 -0.41 27.65
CA MET A 250 -16.96 -1.62 27.37
C MET A 250 -16.58 -2.78 28.28
N GLN A 251 -15.96 -2.53 29.43
CA GLN A 251 -15.53 -3.56 30.39
C GLN A 251 -16.63 -4.53 30.80
N THR A 252 -17.85 -4.04 30.94
CA THR A 252 -19.03 -4.83 31.32
C THR A 252 -19.73 -5.54 30.17
N SER A 253 -19.27 -5.34 28.92
CA SER A 253 -19.90 -5.96 27.74
C SER A 253 -19.50 -7.43 27.66
N THR A 254 -20.44 -8.31 27.95
CA THR A 254 -20.19 -9.76 28.00
C THR A 254 -20.32 -10.45 26.65
N ASN A 255 -20.96 -9.79 25.66
CA ASN A 255 -21.26 -10.33 24.33
C ASN A 255 -20.21 -10.00 23.26
N ILE A 256 -19.19 -9.19 23.59
CA ILE A 256 -18.12 -8.79 22.66
C ILE A 256 -16.77 -9.21 23.24
N HIS A 257 -15.86 -9.67 22.37
CA HIS A 257 -14.47 -9.92 22.72
C HIS A 257 -13.54 -9.32 21.65
N PHE A 258 -12.55 -8.57 22.11
CA PHE A 258 -11.58 -7.89 21.24
C PHE A 258 -10.31 -8.72 21.08
N LEU A 259 -9.88 -8.92 19.83
CA LEU A 259 -8.67 -9.64 19.49
C LEU A 259 -7.69 -8.69 18.82
N ILE A 260 -6.53 -8.47 19.43
CA ILE A 260 -5.51 -7.53 18.93
C ILE A 260 -4.24 -8.30 18.61
N VAL A 261 -3.91 -8.42 17.31
CA VAL A 261 -2.71 -9.08 16.84
C VAL A 261 -1.74 -8.08 16.21
N GLY A 262 -0.47 -8.14 16.61
CA GLY A 262 0.56 -7.29 16.04
C GLY A 262 1.72 -6.98 16.98
N SER A 263 2.56 -6.05 16.55
CA SER A 263 3.68 -5.52 17.31
C SER A 263 3.85 -4.02 17.04
N GLY A 264 4.50 -3.33 17.96
CA GLY A 264 4.78 -1.89 17.85
C GLY A 264 5.08 -1.26 19.20
N ASP A 265 5.51 -0.01 19.18
CA ASP A 265 6.03 0.71 20.34
C ASP A 265 5.00 0.92 21.45
N LEU A 266 3.71 0.97 21.07
CA LEU A 266 2.60 1.20 22.02
C LEU A 266 1.98 -0.09 22.55
N LYS A 267 2.42 -1.28 22.08
CA LYS A 267 1.81 -2.56 22.47
C LYS A 267 1.87 -2.79 23.99
N GLN A 268 3.05 -2.62 24.60
CA GLN A 268 3.23 -2.84 26.04
C GLN A 268 2.38 -1.88 26.87
N LYS A 269 2.30 -0.61 26.45
CA LYS A 269 1.44 0.39 27.10
C LYS A 269 -0.02 -0.08 27.10
N TYR A 270 -0.58 -0.45 25.95
CA TYR A 270 -1.98 -0.86 25.83
C TYR A 270 -2.26 -2.19 26.51
N GLN A 271 -1.31 -3.12 26.52
CA GLN A 271 -1.43 -4.36 27.30
C GLN A 271 -1.52 -4.10 28.82
N ALA A 272 -0.73 -3.17 29.33
CA ALA A 272 -0.78 -2.77 30.74
C ALA A 272 -2.10 -2.08 31.09
N GLU A 273 -2.57 -1.16 30.22
CA GLU A 273 -3.83 -0.44 30.42
C GLU A 273 -5.08 -1.34 30.40
N LEU A 274 -5.03 -2.44 29.65
CA LEU A 274 -6.14 -3.38 29.48
C LEU A 274 -5.91 -4.72 30.21
N ALA A 275 -4.90 -4.84 31.08
CA ALA A 275 -4.53 -6.11 31.72
C ALA A 275 -5.63 -6.74 32.58
N HIS A 276 -6.54 -5.93 33.12
CA HIS A 276 -7.65 -6.38 33.98
C HIS A 276 -8.97 -6.58 33.24
N PHE A 277 -8.98 -6.47 31.91
CA PHE A 277 -10.18 -6.58 31.08
C PHE A 277 -10.30 -8.01 30.54
N GLU A 278 -11.38 -8.73 30.90
CA GLU A 278 -11.64 -10.10 30.46
C GLU A 278 -12.12 -10.21 29.02
N ASN A 279 -12.54 -9.08 28.42
CA ASN A 279 -13.09 -9.03 27.07
C ASN A 279 -12.06 -8.61 26.01
N VAL A 280 -10.75 -8.65 26.30
CA VAL A 280 -9.69 -8.36 25.33
C VAL A 280 -8.54 -9.36 25.41
N THR A 281 -8.03 -9.76 24.27
CA THR A 281 -6.85 -10.64 24.14
C THR A 281 -5.84 -10.03 23.18
N PHE A 282 -4.60 -9.85 23.65
CA PHE A 282 -3.46 -9.48 22.82
C PHE A 282 -2.70 -10.71 22.37
N LEU A 283 -2.62 -10.91 21.08
CA LEU A 283 -1.82 -11.96 20.47
C LEU A 283 -0.42 -11.44 20.09
N PRO A 284 0.59 -12.31 20.03
CA PRO A 284 1.90 -11.93 19.49
C PRO A 284 1.78 -11.56 18.00
N ARG A 285 2.87 -10.99 17.44
CA ARG A 285 2.97 -10.84 15.99
C ARG A 285 2.95 -12.21 15.34
N ILE A 286 2.12 -12.37 14.32
CA ILE A 286 2.00 -13.59 13.53
C ILE A 286 2.69 -13.42 12.16
N GLU A 287 3.02 -14.54 11.52
CA GLU A 287 3.53 -14.54 10.15
C GLU A 287 2.45 -14.09 9.16
N GLN A 288 2.86 -13.45 8.06
CA GLN A 288 1.93 -12.94 7.05
C GLN A 288 0.96 -14.01 6.53
N LYS A 289 1.44 -15.25 6.32
CA LYS A 289 0.61 -16.38 5.89
C LYS A 289 -0.51 -16.76 6.87
N LEU A 290 -0.38 -16.41 8.16
CA LEU A 290 -1.38 -16.69 9.20
C LEU A 290 -2.40 -15.57 9.37
N VAL A 291 -2.17 -14.39 8.78
CA VAL A 291 -3.05 -13.21 8.93
C VAL A 291 -4.46 -13.55 8.46
N LYS A 292 -4.59 -14.21 7.30
CA LYS A 292 -5.90 -14.61 6.79
C LYS A 292 -6.68 -15.48 7.79
N TYR A 293 -6.06 -16.48 8.38
CA TYR A 293 -6.71 -17.37 9.34
C TYR A 293 -7.18 -16.64 10.59
N PHE A 294 -6.40 -15.64 11.04
CA PHE A 294 -6.82 -14.75 12.12
C PHE A 294 -8.04 -13.93 11.72
N LEU A 295 -8.02 -13.29 10.53
CA LEU A 295 -9.13 -12.50 10.04
C LEU A 295 -10.40 -13.34 9.86
N ASP A 296 -10.28 -14.55 9.31
CA ASP A 296 -11.39 -15.50 9.14
C ASP A 296 -12.03 -15.90 10.49
N SER A 297 -11.25 -15.90 11.56
CA SER A 297 -11.72 -16.26 12.91
C SER A 297 -12.49 -15.11 13.60
N CYS A 298 -12.41 -13.89 13.08
CA CYS A 298 -13.15 -12.74 13.59
C CYS A 298 -14.54 -12.64 12.94
N ASP A 299 -15.48 -11.99 13.63
CA ASP A 299 -16.81 -11.70 13.10
C ASP A 299 -16.84 -10.29 12.47
N ILE A 300 -16.09 -9.34 13.04
CA ILE A 300 -15.96 -7.94 12.61
C ILE A 300 -14.49 -7.58 12.63
N LEU A 301 -14.04 -6.74 11.68
CA LEU A 301 -12.68 -6.25 11.64
C LEU A 301 -12.63 -4.75 11.93
N TYR A 302 -11.69 -4.37 12.78
CA TYR A 302 -11.47 -2.98 13.14
C TYR A 302 -10.27 -2.39 12.41
N LEU A 303 -10.48 -1.24 11.80
CA LEU A 303 -9.45 -0.45 11.13
C LEU A 303 -9.27 0.90 11.84
N SER A 304 -8.03 1.28 12.08
CA SER A 304 -7.71 2.57 12.68
C SER A 304 -6.58 3.26 11.91
N THR A 305 -6.67 4.57 11.84
CA THR A 305 -5.61 5.45 11.31
C THR A 305 -5.51 6.69 12.17
N GLN A 306 -4.29 7.21 12.36
CA GLN A 306 -4.11 8.52 12.95
C GLN A 306 -4.71 9.60 12.03
N ASN A 307 -5.25 10.67 12.61
CA ASN A 307 -5.68 11.83 11.85
C ASN A 307 -4.51 12.44 11.09
N SER A 308 -4.63 12.53 9.77
CA SER A 308 -3.61 13.08 8.89
C SER A 308 -4.25 13.76 7.69
N LYS A 309 -3.76 14.94 7.32
CA LYS A 309 -4.16 15.63 6.08
C LYS A 309 -3.83 14.86 4.80
N VAL A 310 -2.98 13.84 4.88
CA VAL A 310 -2.70 12.94 3.75
C VAL A 310 -3.97 12.18 3.36
N TRP A 311 -4.83 11.89 4.34
CA TRP A 311 -6.10 11.19 4.11
C TRP A 311 -7.15 12.00 3.35
N ASP A 312 -6.98 13.32 3.22
CA ASP A 312 -7.84 14.16 2.34
C ASP A 312 -7.72 13.74 0.87
N TYR A 313 -6.63 13.05 0.54
CA TYR A 313 -6.38 12.49 -0.80
C TYR A 313 -6.77 11.01 -0.90
N GLY A 314 -7.23 10.41 0.19
CA GLY A 314 -7.68 9.03 0.28
C GLY A 314 -6.61 8.07 0.74
N GLN A 315 -6.99 6.82 0.87
CA GLN A 315 -6.13 5.74 1.35
C GLN A 315 -6.00 4.62 0.33
N SER A 316 -4.88 3.92 0.38
CA SER A 316 -4.67 2.67 -0.32
C SER A 316 -3.77 1.78 0.54
N MET A 317 -4.38 0.98 1.42
CA MET A 317 -3.68 0.17 2.41
C MET A 317 -3.87 -1.32 2.14
N ASN A 318 -2.78 -2.11 2.23
CA ASN A 318 -2.85 -3.57 2.12
C ASN A 318 -3.83 -4.18 3.13
N LYS A 319 -3.87 -3.64 4.35
CA LYS A 319 -4.76 -4.09 5.42
C LYS A 319 -6.24 -4.05 4.99
N VAL A 320 -6.67 -2.99 4.30
CA VAL A 320 -8.06 -2.88 3.82
C VAL A 320 -8.34 -3.93 2.75
N VAL A 321 -7.40 -4.17 1.85
CA VAL A 321 -7.50 -5.25 0.85
C VAL A 321 -7.66 -6.62 1.54
N GLU A 322 -6.82 -6.93 2.52
CA GLU A 322 -6.88 -8.18 3.27
C GLU A 322 -8.19 -8.34 4.06
N TYR A 323 -8.68 -7.25 4.66
CA TYR A 323 -9.93 -7.25 5.42
C TYR A 323 -11.16 -7.50 4.53
N MET A 324 -11.21 -6.87 3.36
CA MET A 324 -12.29 -7.09 2.39
C MET A 324 -12.23 -8.52 1.82
N LEU A 325 -11.04 -9.06 1.57
CA LEU A 325 -10.86 -10.44 1.12
C LEU A 325 -11.32 -11.47 2.17
N ALA A 326 -11.23 -11.15 3.45
CA ALA A 326 -11.74 -12.00 4.54
C ALA A 326 -13.28 -12.00 4.64
N ALA A 327 -13.98 -11.20 3.83
CA ALA A 327 -15.44 -11.10 3.81
C ALA A 327 -16.05 -10.82 5.21
N LYS A 328 -15.46 -9.88 5.93
CA LYS A 328 -15.94 -9.44 7.24
C LYS A 328 -16.35 -7.97 7.18
N PRO A 329 -17.38 -7.54 7.93
CA PRO A 329 -17.69 -6.12 8.09
C PRO A 329 -16.50 -5.37 8.67
N ILE A 330 -16.28 -4.14 8.18
CA ILE A 330 -15.16 -3.31 8.62
C ILE A 330 -15.70 -2.08 9.36
N ILE A 331 -15.34 -1.92 10.61
CA ILE A 331 -15.58 -0.70 11.37
C ILE A 331 -14.27 0.07 11.41
N ALA A 332 -14.27 1.29 10.89
CA ALA A 332 -13.06 2.07 10.73
C ALA A 332 -13.13 3.43 11.43
N THR A 333 -12.16 3.74 12.28
CA THR A 333 -11.92 5.12 12.71
C THR A 333 -10.97 5.78 11.70
N TYR A 334 -11.55 6.59 10.83
CA TYR A 334 -10.85 7.21 9.71
C TYR A 334 -11.57 8.51 9.33
N ASN A 335 -10.80 9.59 9.26
CA ASN A 335 -11.27 10.87 8.74
C ASN A 335 -10.51 11.21 7.47
N GLY A 336 -11.18 11.22 6.33
CA GLY A 336 -10.54 11.49 5.06
C GLY A 336 -11.47 11.26 3.88
N TYR A 337 -10.87 11.24 2.69
CA TYR A 337 -11.61 10.96 1.46
C TYR A 337 -12.23 9.55 1.52
N PRO A 338 -13.48 9.37 1.05
CA PRO A 338 -14.13 8.07 1.03
C PRO A 338 -13.27 6.97 0.41
N SER A 339 -13.41 5.74 0.91
CA SER A 339 -12.61 4.61 0.46
C SER A 339 -13.46 3.50 -0.14
N MET A 340 -12.80 2.44 -0.59
CA MET A 340 -13.45 1.23 -1.09
C MET A 340 -14.39 0.56 -0.07
N ILE A 341 -14.23 0.81 1.24
CA ILE A 341 -15.16 0.32 2.27
C ILE A 341 -16.55 0.95 2.08
N ASN A 342 -16.61 2.27 1.79
CA ASN A 342 -17.87 2.96 1.48
C ASN A 342 -18.43 2.52 0.14
N GLU A 343 -17.56 2.45 -0.90
CA GLU A 343 -17.97 2.08 -2.26
C GLU A 343 -18.57 0.67 -2.30
N ALA A 344 -18.00 -0.27 -1.54
CA ALA A 344 -18.50 -1.63 -1.41
C ALA A 344 -19.68 -1.77 -0.44
N ALA A 345 -19.98 -0.76 0.35
CA ALA A 345 -20.94 -0.85 1.47
C ALA A 345 -20.66 -2.05 2.40
N CYS A 346 -19.37 -2.31 2.68
CA CYS A 346 -18.94 -3.44 3.50
C CYS A 346 -18.51 -3.05 4.92
N GLY A 347 -18.84 -1.84 5.35
CA GLY A 347 -18.50 -1.35 6.67
C GLY A 347 -18.92 0.09 6.89
N ILE A 348 -18.46 0.67 7.99
CA ILE A 348 -18.80 2.02 8.41
C ILE A 348 -17.54 2.79 8.86
N PHE A 349 -17.55 4.09 8.62
CA PHE A 349 -16.57 5.02 9.18
C PHE A 349 -17.14 5.76 10.38
N VAL A 350 -16.38 5.73 11.46
CA VAL A 350 -16.66 6.44 12.71
C VAL A 350 -15.67 7.59 12.85
N ASN A 351 -16.15 8.72 13.34
CA ASN A 351 -15.27 9.87 13.58
C ASN A 351 -14.15 9.50 14.57
N ASN A 352 -12.91 9.80 14.21
CA ASN A 352 -11.72 9.49 14.99
C ASN A 352 -11.68 10.09 16.40
N SER A 353 -12.50 11.08 16.70
CA SER A 353 -12.52 11.75 18.00
C SER A 353 -13.64 11.28 18.94
N SER A 354 -14.42 10.25 18.58
CA SER A 354 -15.61 9.84 19.33
C SER A 354 -15.58 8.37 19.80
N PRO A 355 -14.98 8.06 20.97
CA PRO A 355 -15.07 6.73 21.57
C PRO A 355 -16.51 6.28 21.85
N SER A 356 -17.42 7.20 22.19
CA SER A 356 -18.84 6.91 22.43
C SER A 356 -19.57 6.47 21.17
N GLU A 357 -19.29 7.10 20.04
CA GLU A 357 -19.83 6.71 18.74
C GLU A 357 -19.30 5.31 18.34
N LEU A 358 -17.99 5.10 18.46
CA LEU A 358 -17.39 3.79 18.17
C LEU A 358 -18.00 2.68 19.05
N LYS A 359 -18.23 2.95 20.35
CA LYS A 359 -18.92 2.04 21.24
C LYS A 359 -20.33 1.69 20.74
N SER A 360 -21.10 2.70 20.34
CA SER A 360 -22.45 2.51 19.82
C SER A 360 -22.45 1.64 18.57
N VAL A 361 -21.52 1.88 17.65
CA VAL A 361 -21.36 1.10 16.43
C VAL A 361 -20.94 -0.34 16.73
N PHE A 362 -20.06 -0.57 17.71
CA PHE A 362 -19.70 -1.94 18.11
C PHE A 362 -20.90 -2.69 18.67
N HIS A 363 -21.72 -2.06 19.48
CA HIS A 363 -22.94 -2.70 20.00
C HIS A 363 -23.97 -2.96 18.89
N GLU A 364 -24.16 -2.02 17.97
CA GLU A 364 -25.04 -2.19 16.82
C GLU A 364 -24.63 -3.41 15.99
N TYR A 365 -23.36 -3.46 15.55
CA TYR A 365 -22.86 -4.56 14.72
C TYR A 365 -22.83 -5.90 15.49
N ALA A 366 -22.59 -5.87 16.79
CA ALA A 366 -22.65 -7.07 17.62
C ALA A 366 -24.08 -7.60 17.85
N SER A 367 -25.10 -6.80 17.56
CA SER A 367 -26.51 -7.22 17.61
C SER A 367 -26.98 -7.90 16.32
N TYR A 368 -26.22 -7.78 15.23
CA TYR A 368 -26.56 -8.40 13.95
C TYR A 368 -26.35 -9.94 14.03
N SER A 369 -27.20 -10.65 13.33
CA SER A 369 -27.03 -12.08 13.14
C SER A 369 -25.76 -12.40 12.34
N LYS A 370 -25.24 -13.62 12.48
CA LYS A 370 -24.09 -14.07 11.68
C LYS A 370 -24.31 -13.94 10.18
N THR A 371 -25.54 -14.16 9.72
CA THR A 371 -25.92 -14.01 8.31
C THR A 371 -25.86 -12.57 7.85
N GLU A 372 -26.33 -11.62 8.68
CA GLU A 372 -26.25 -10.19 8.35
C GLU A 372 -24.79 -9.71 8.26
N LEU A 373 -23.95 -10.08 9.26
CA LEU A 373 -22.53 -9.76 9.23
C LEU A 373 -21.83 -10.38 7.99
N GLN A 374 -22.14 -11.63 7.68
CA GLN A 374 -21.61 -12.30 6.48
C GLN A 374 -22.03 -11.58 5.20
N ASN A 375 -23.29 -11.17 5.07
CA ASN A 375 -23.80 -10.44 3.89
C ASN A 375 -23.10 -9.08 3.72
N ILE A 376 -22.85 -8.36 4.81
CA ILE A 376 -22.10 -7.08 4.75
C ILE A 376 -20.66 -7.34 4.30
N GLY A 377 -19.97 -8.32 4.90
CA GLY A 377 -18.59 -8.64 4.56
C GLY A 377 -18.42 -9.16 3.13
N GLU A 378 -19.39 -9.97 2.65
CA GLU A 378 -19.37 -10.52 1.29
C GLU A 378 -19.45 -9.45 0.20
N LYS A 379 -20.19 -8.35 0.42
CA LYS A 379 -20.16 -7.18 -0.47
C LYS A 379 -18.74 -6.67 -0.68
N GLY A 380 -17.94 -6.60 0.39
CA GLY A 380 -16.54 -6.20 0.31
C GLY A 380 -15.70 -7.16 -0.54
N ARG A 381 -15.88 -8.47 -0.35
CA ARG A 381 -15.15 -9.49 -1.11
C ARG A 381 -15.50 -9.47 -2.58
N ILE A 382 -16.77 -9.40 -2.94
CA ILE A 382 -17.23 -9.29 -4.33
C ILE A 382 -16.62 -8.04 -4.97
N TRP A 383 -16.78 -6.88 -4.32
CA TRP A 383 -16.28 -5.63 -4.85
C TRP A 383 -14.77 -5.63 -5.09
N ILE A 384 -13.97 -6.23 -4.17
CA ILE A 384 -12.52 -6.23 -4.31
C ILE A 384 -12.04 -7.17 -5.42
N TYR A 385 -12.72 -8.30 -5.64
CA TYR A 385 -12.46 -9.20 -6.76
C TYR A 385 -12.75 -8.53 -8.12
N GLU A 386 -13.80 -7.74 -8.21
CA GLU A 386 -14.18 -7.03 -9.42
C GLU A 386 -13.27 -5.84 -9.73
N ASN A 387 -12.75 -5.17 -8.69
CA ASN A 387 -12.12 -3.85 -8.85
C ASN A 387 -10.62 -3.80 -8.52
N ARG A 388 -10.06 -4.79 -7.82
CA ARG A 388 -8.69 -4.69 -7.25
C ARG A 388 -7.77 -5.87 -7.57
N THR A 389 -8.13 -6.77 -8.47
CA THR A 389 -7.14 -7.75 -8.97
C THR A 389 -6.05 -7.02 -9.76
N TYR A 390 -4.80 -7.48 -9.66
CA TYR A 390 -3.71 -6.86 -10.43
C TYR A 390 -3.92 -6.98 -11.94
N SER A 391 -4.62 -8.00 -12.41
CA SER A 391 -5.01 -8.12 -13.81
C SER A 391 -5.92 -6.97 -14.26
N LYS A 392 -6.98 -6.66 -13.47
CA LYS A 392 -7.88 -5.52 -13.72
C LYS A 392 -7.14 -4.19 -13.66
N LEU A 393 -6.36 -3.98 -12.58
CA LEU A 393 -5.61 -2.74 -12.38
C LEU A 393 -4.59 -2.49 -13.48
N ALA A 394 -3.90 -3.53 -13.95
CA ALA A 394 -2.95 -3.43 -15.04
C ALA A 394 -3.65 -3.10 -16.37
N LYS A 395 -4.75 -3.78 -16.66
CA LYS A 395 -5.54 -3.49 -17.87
C LYS A 395 -5.93 -2.00 -17.89
N ASP A 396 -6.56 -1.50 -16.84
CA ASP A 396 -7.01 -0.11 -16.77
C ASP A 396 -5.84 0.89 -16.86
N TYR A 397 -4.69 0.54 -16.26
CA TYR A 397 -3.49 1.36 -16.28
C TYR A 397 -2.92 1.49 -17.70
N PHE A 398 -2.78 0.37 -18.43
CA PHE A 398 -2.20 0.37 -19.78
C PHE A 398 -3.18 0.88 -20.83
N ASP A 399 -4.47 0.66 -20.67
CA ASP A 399 -5.50 1.28 -21.49
C ASP A 399 -5.44 2.82 -21.38
N LYS A 400 -5.23 3.34 -20.15
CA LYS A 400 -5.06 4.79 -19.94
C LYS A 400 -3.80 5.34 -20.60
N ILE A 401 -2.68 4.62 -20.52
CA ILE A 401 -1.43 5.01 -21.19
C ILE A 401 -1.61 5.04 -22.71
N SER A 402 -2.16 3.96 -23.29
CA SER A 402 -2.40 3.86 -24.73
C SER A 402 -3.29 4.99 -25.25
N MET A 403 -4.40 5.25 -24.56
CA MET A 403 -5.29 6.36 -24.90
C MET A 403 -4.58 7.74 -24.91
N LEU A 404 -3.64 7.97 -24.00
CA LEU A 404 -2.91 9.25 -23.92
C LEU A 404 -1.81 9.32 -24.99
N ILE A 405 -1.16 8.21 -25.33
CA ILE A 405 -0.17 8.16 -26.42
C ILE A 405 -0.87 8.46 -27.76
N ASP A 406 -2.00 7.82 -28.04
CA ASP A 406 -2.77 8.02 -29.27
C ASP A 406 -3.23 9.48 -29.42
N LYS A 407 -3.73 10.09 -28.35
CA LYS A 407 -4.08 11.52 -28.34
C LYS A 407 -2.88 12.41 -28.65
N ASN A 408 -1.71 12.15 -28.06
CA ASN A 408 -0.50 12.94 -28.32
C ASN A 408 -0.02 12.81 -29.77
N ILE A 409 -0.23 11.67 -30.43
CA ILE A 409 0.11 11.47 -31.84
C ILE A 409 -0.81 12.35 -32.71
N ILE A 410 -2.11 12.35 -32.42
CA ILE A 410 -3.10 13.12 -33.20
C ILE A 410 -2.89 14.63 -33.11
N PHE A 411 -2.45 15.15 -31.94
CA PHE A 411 -2.22 16.60 -31.77
C PHE A 411 -0.85 17.08 -32.25
N ASN A 412 0.09 16.17 -32.55
CA ASN A 412 1.44 16.51 -33.04
C ASN A 412 1.64 16.12 -34.53
N SER A 413 0.65 15.52 -35.18
CA SER A 413 0.57 15.28 -36.62
C SER A 413 -0.23 16.38 -37.32
#